data_17f59ba0b0eed135fba199de1050dfc1
#
_entry.id   17f59ba0b0eed135fba199de1050dfc1
#
_cell.length_a   1.000
_cell.length_b   1.000
_cell.length_c   1.000
_cell.angle_alpha   90.00
_cell.angle_beta   90.00
_cell.angle_gamma   90.00
#
_symmetry.space_group_name_H-M   'P 1'
#
loop_
_entity.id
_entity.type
_entity.pdbx_description
1 polymer ?
#
loop_
_entity_poly.entity_id
_entity_poly.type
_entity_poly.pdbx_seq_one_letter_code
_entity_poly.pdbx_strand_id
1 'polypeptide(L)'
;CSKLLFQSIAILTAIALVYLFREKAIELFTISICITNTAIMLLSIPGYGLAASIQSLVTCLVTFGEADGYALQLEIHDLTFVFGQMVLYYAVFAPHTTRQEKRKRWRYLLLCCWFFLIGMKRSAIPAVLLFVLIGLLLRKRKVPDWLYPAVGGCCILFFLAFLYCVRNGIISRLLNSVGVDMMGRDYLWSLANPYYELSITYLGHGFEYVDTIIGQWYDAGLINQAFPFHNDILKVFVEMGFPGFLLWSGIQYVLTPLFWQHYADQQTTLLYLCELGYMTVTYLTDNTAFYFWSTMALRLVTLAYVMERKKPPEPKVWMPDSRQEMRDRIRILMQEG
;
A
#
# COMPACT_ATOMS: atom_id res chain seq x y z
N CYS A 1 14.50 -17.88 1.28
CA CYS A 1 14.72 -17.34 -0.11
C CYS A 1 13.45 -17.14 -0.93
N SER A 2 12.31 -17.77 -0.59
CA SER A 2 11.06 -17.62 -1.36
C SER A 2 10.53 -16.18 -1.35
N LYS A 3 10.56 -15.47 -0.22
CA LYS A 3 10.06 -14.10 -0.10
C LYS A 3 10.84 -13.10 -0.97
N LEU A 4 12.16 -13.23 -1.08
CA LEU A 4 12.94 -12.38 -1.99
C LEU A 4 12.59 -12.62 -3.45
N LEU A 5 12.40 -13.88 -3.82
CA LEU A 5 11.96 -14.24 -5.17
C LEU A 5 10.58 -13.63 -5.48
N PHE A 6 9.60 -13.75 -4.57
CA PHE A 6 8.28 -13.15 -4.73
C PHE A 6 8.34 -11.63 -4.83
N GLN A 7 9.16 -10.96 -4.03
CA GLN A 7 9.37 -9.51 -4.13
C GLN A 7 9.97 -9.10 -5.48
N SER A 8 10.96 -9.85 -5.96
CA SER A 8 11.57 -9.61 -7.27
C SER A 8 10.54 -9.80 -8.40
N ILE A 9 9.73 -10.87 -8.33
CA ILE A 9 8.66 -11.12 -9.29
C ILE A 9 7.60 -10.01 -9.23
N ALA A 10 7.23 -9.52 -8.05
CA ALA A 10 6.29 -8.41 -7.89
C ALA A 10 6.77 -7.14 -8.61
N ILE A 11 8.05 -6.79 -8.43
CA ILE A 11 8.67 -5.64 -9.08
C ILE A 11 8.71 -5.82 -10.61
N LEU A 12 9.16 -6.98 -11.08
CA LEU A 12 9.24 -7.28 -12.50
C LEU A 12 7.85 -7.29 -13.15
N THR A 13 6.84 -7.82 -12.45
CA THR A 13 5.45 -7.82 -12.92
C THR A 13 4.91 -6.39 -13.02
N ALA A 14 5.18 -5.53 -12.04
CA ALA A 14 4.80 -4.12 -12.09
C ALA A 14 5.43 -3.42 -13.30
N ILE A 15 6.72 -3.63 -13.55
CA ILE A 15 7.43 -3.07 -14.71
C ILE A 15 6.81 -3.59 -16.02
N ALA A 16 6.58 -4.90 -16.13
CA ALA A 16 6.00 -5.51 -17.32
C ALA A 16 4.59 -4.98 -17.61
N LEU A 17 3.73 -4.88 -16.60
CA LEU A 17 2.38 -4.32 -16.75
C LEU A 17 2.40 -2.87 -17.20
N VAL A 18 3.28 -2.05 -16.63
CA VAL A 18 3.41 -0.65 -17.05
C VAL A 18 4.01 -0.55 -18.46
N TYR A 19 4.97 -1.39 -18.81
CA TYR A 19 5.53 -1.44 -20.16
C TYR A 19 4.47 -1.78 -21.21
N LEU A 20 3.63 -2.78 -20.94
CA LEU A 20 2.61 -3.28 -21.86
C LEU A 20 1.39 -2.35 -21.95
N PHE A 21 0.91 -1.85 -20.82
CA PHE A 21 -0.38 -1.14 -20.74
C PHE A 21 -0.24 0.37 -20.53
N ARG A 22 0.99 0.85 -20.26
CA ARG A 22 1.32 2.27 -20.07
C ARG A 22 0.35 2.96 -19.12
N GLU A 23 -0.27 4.07 -19.53
CA GLU A 23 -1.23 4.84 -18.73
C GLU A 23 -2.50 4.08 -18.33
N LYS A 24 -2.81 2.97 -18.98
CA LYS A 24 -3.94 2.10 -18.62
C LYS A 24 -3.60 1.07 -17.53
N ALA A 25 -2.34 0.95 -17.15
CA ALA A 25 -1.89 -0.09 -16.21
C ALA A 25 -2.61 -0.01 -14.86
N ILE A 26 -2.77 1.20 -14.28
CA ILE A 26 -3.47 1.40 -13.01
C ILE A 26 -4.95 1.00 -13.12
N GLU A 27 -5.61 1.40 -14.20
CA GLU A 27 -7.01 1.07 -14.43
C GLU A 27 -7.24 -0.43 -14.55
N LEU A 28 -6.44 -1.09 -15.38
CA LEU A 28 -6.52 -2.54 -15.59
C LEU A 28 -6.20 -3.28 -14.29
N PHE A 29 -5.20 -2.84 -13.56
CA PHE A 29 -4.87 -3.39 -12.26
C PHE A 29 -6.03 -3.25 -11.27
N THR A 30 -6.63 -2.04 -11.18
CA THR A 30 -7.79 -1.80 -10.32
C THR A 30 -8.96 -2.72 -10.67
N ILE A 31 -9.28 -2.86 -11.96
CA ILE A 31 -10.34 -3.76 -12.42
C ILE A 31 -10.02 -5.21 -12.05
N SER A 32 -8.77 -5.64 -12.28
CA SER A 32 -8.34 -7.01 -11.95
C SER A 32 -8.52 -7.34 -10.48
N ILE A 33 -8.05 -6.49 -9.57
CA ILE A 33 -8.18 -6.75 -8.13
C ILE A 33 -9.64 -6.72 -7.66
N CYS A 34 -10.48 -5.85 -8.25
CA CYS A 34 -11.92 -5.83 -7.97
C CYS A 34 -12.60 -7.12 -8.43
N ILE A 35 -12.29 -7.60 -9.64
CA ILE A 35 -12.82 -8.86 -10.16
C ILE A 35 -12.36 -10.03 -9.28
N THR A 36 -11.08 -10.08 -8.93
CA THR A 36 -10.50 -11.15 -8.11
C THR A 36 -11.16 -11.20 -6.74
N ASN A 37 -11.30 -10.05 -6.06
CA ASN A 37 -11.96 -10.01 -4.75
C ASN A 37 -13.45 -10.39 -4.84
N THR A 38 -14.16 -9.89 -5.86
CA THR A 38 -15.57 -10.27 -6.11
C THR A 38 -15.71 -11.76 -6.37
N ALA A 39 -14.81 -12.35 -7.15
CA ALA A 39 -14.83 -13.79 -7.43
C ALA A 39 -14.66 -14.61 -6.14
N ILE A 40 -13.74 -14.24 -5.26
CA ILE A 40 -13.55 -14.91 -3.96
C ILE A 40 -14.81 -14.79 -3.09
N MET A 41 -15.40 -13.59 -3.01
CA MET A 41 -16.66 -13.41 -2.28
C MET A 41 -17.78 -14.31 -2.82
N LEU A 42 -17.95 -14.36 -4.14
CA LEU A 42 -18.98 -15.18 -4.77
C LEU A 42 -18.72 -16.69 -4.59
N LEU A 43 -17.46 -17.12 -4.68
CA LEU A 43 -17.07 -18.51 -4.49
C LEU A 43 -17.21 -18.98 -3.03
N SER A 44 -17.19 -18.07 -2.07
CA SER A 44 -17.41 -18.43 -0.65
C SER A 44 -18.89 -18.63 -0.30
N ILE A 45 -19.83 -18.03 -1.05
CA ILE A 45 -21.27 -18.14 -0.78
C ILE A 45 -21.79 -19.58 -0.75
N PRO A 46 -21.45 -20.48 -1.70
CA PRO A 46 -21.93 -21.87 -1.68
C PRO A 46 -21.51 -22.64 -0.43
N GLY A 47 -20.34 -22.34 0.14
CA GLY A 47 -19.84 -23.01 1.35
C GLY A 47 -20.57 -22.60 2.63
N TYR A 48 -21.08 -21.37 2.70
CA TYR A 48 -21.68 -20.80 3.90
C TYR A 48 -23.17 -20.52 3.79
N GLY A 49 -23.70 -20.48 2.58
CA GLY A 49 -25.09 -20.10 2.28
C GLY A 49 -25.28 -18.58 2.18
N LEU A 50 -26.22 -18.16 1.34
CA LEU A 50 -26.46 -16.74 1.04
C LEU A 50 -26.85 -15.92 2.28
N ALA A 51 -27.75 -16.44 3.12
CA ALA A 51 -28.23 -15.74 4.32
C ALA A 51 -27.09 -15.51 5.32
N ALA A 52 -26.27 -16.54 5.60
CA ALA A 52 -25.13 -16.44 6.50
C ALA A 52 -24.06 -15.47 5.92
N SER A 53 -23.88 -15.45 4.60
CA SER A 53 -22.96 -14.53 3.92
C SER A 53 -23.39 -13.07 4.08
N ILE A 54 -24.67 -12.78 3.89
CA ILE A 54 -25.23 -11.42 4.08
C ILE A 54 -25.13 -11.03 5.55
N GLN A 55 -25.51 -11.91 6.47
CA GLN A 55 -25.42 -11.66 7.91
C GLN A 55 -23.98 -11.36 8.35
N SER A 56 -23.02 -12.16 7.89
CA SER A 56 -21.59 -11.95 8.19
C SER A 56 -21.09 -10.62 7.66
N LEU A 57 -21.46 -10.23 6.43
CA LEU A 57 -21.12 -8.93 5.85
C LEU A 57 -21.68 -7.77 6.69
N VAL A 58 -22.98 -7.84 7.04
CA VAL A 58 -23.63 -6.80 7.86
C VAL A 58 -23.00 -6.73 9.23
N THR A 59 -22.77 -7.86 9.88
CA THR A 59 -22.12 -7.93 11.19
C THR A 59 -20.73 -7.35 11.15
N CYS A 60 -19.91 -7.70 10.16
CA CYS A 60 -18.56 -7.17 9.98
C CYS A 60 -18.58 -5.63 9.85
N LEU A 61 -19.50 -5.08 9.06
CA LEU A 61 -19.64 -3.64 8.89
C LEU A 61 -20.11 -2.91 10.16
N VAL A 62 -21.05 -3.50 10.92
CA VAL A 62 -21.62 -2.88 12.14
C VAL A 62 -20.66 -2.97 13.33
N THR A 63 -19.93 -4.08 13.45
CA THR A 63 -19.00 -4.30 14.58
C THR A 63 -17.57 -3.83 14.27
N PHE A 64 -17.32 -3.21 13.13
CA PHE A 64 -15.98 -2.82 12.68
C PHE A 64 -14.98 -3.99 12.77
N GLY A 65 -15.42 -5.20 12.42
CA GLY A 65 -14.58 -6.39 12.39
C GLY A 65 -14.29 -7.02 13.76
N GLU A 66 -15.02 -6.66 14.81
CA GLU A 66 -14.89 -7.31 16.14
C GLU A 66 -15.59 -8.67 16.21
N ALA A 67 -16.61 -8.89 15.40
CA ALA A 67 -17.28 -10.19 15.34
C ALA A 67 -16.52 -11.13 14.41
N ASP A 68 -16.66 -12.45 14.67
CA ASP A 68 -16.09 -13.55 13.85
C ASP A 68 -16.61 -13.58 12.40
N GLY A 69 -16.50 -12.45 11.71
CA GLY A 69 -16.79 -12.31 10.28
C GLY A 69 -15.83 -13.10 9.39
N TYR A 70 -14.82 -13.76 9.99
CA TYR A 70 -13.86 -14.63 9.32
C TYR A 70 -14.42 -15.97 8.86
N ALA A 71 -15.65 -16.31 9.22
CA ALA A 71 -16.33 -17.48 8.68
C ALA A 71 -16.51 -17.42 7.15
N LEU A 72 -16.55 -16.21 6.59
CA LEU A 72 -16.61 -15.96 5.15
C LEU A 72 -15.33 -15.29 4.67
N GLN A 73 -14.74 -15.81 3.61
CA GLN A 73 -13.69 -15.07 2.90
C GLN A 73 -14.34 -13.91 2.12
N LEU A 74 -14.66 -12.84 2.86
CA LEU A 74 -15.17 -11.61 2.26
C LEU A 74 -14.08 -10.85 1.50
N GLU A 75 -12.81 -11.19 1.77
CA GLU A 75 -11.65 -10.52 1.20
C GLU A 75 -10.50 -11.47 0.90
N ILE A 76 -9.61 -11.04 0.04
CA ILE A 76 -8.23 -11.51 0.02
C ILE A 76 -7.43 -10.56 0.89
N HIS A 77 -6.85 -11.08 1.98
CA HIS A 77 -6.18 -10.29 3.00
C HIS A 77 -5.18 -9.27 2.44
N ASP A 78 -4.34 -9.71 1.51
CA ASP A 78 -3.33 -8.86 0.85
C ASP A 78 -3.98 -7.76 0.01
N LEU A 79 -5.10 -8.03 -0.67
CA LEU A 79 -5.76 -7.08 -1.54
C LEU A 79 -6.43 -5.93 -0.78
N THR A 80 -6.84 -6.15 0.47
CA THR A 80 -7.41 -5.06 1.29
C THR A 80 -6.42 -3.90 1.44
N PHE A 81 -5.15 -4.21 1.69
CA PHE A 81 -4.11 -3.16 1.77
C PHE A 81 -3.87 -2.49 0.43
N VAL A 82 -3.96 -3.24 -0.67
CA VAL A 82 -3.85 -2.69 -2.03
C VAL A 82 -5.03 -1.78 -2.36
N PHE A 83 -6.25 -2.13 -1.94
CA PHE A 83 -7.39 -1.20 -2.08
C PHE A 83 -7.16 0.11 -1.33
N GLY A 84 -6.51 0.10 -0.17
CA GLY A 84 -6.07 1.31 0.53
C GLY A 84 -5.10 2.17 -0.30
N GLN A 85 -4.12 1.56 -0.97
CA GLN A 85 -3.24 2.24 -1.92
C GLN A 85 -4.03 2.85 -3.09
N MET A 86 -4.97 2.11 -3.67
CA MET A 86 -5.82 2.61 -4.75
C MET A 86 -6.74 3.75 -4.28
N VAL A 87 -7.28 3.69 -3.07
CA VAL A 87 -8.06 4.80 -2.47
C VAL A 87 -7.20 6.05 -2.40
N LEU A 88 -5.98 5.95 -1.90
CA LEU A 88 -5.04 7.07 -1.82
C LEU A 88 -4.74 7.66 -3.21
N TYR A 89 -4.41 6.81 -4.19
CA TYR A 89 -4.16 7.24 -5.57
C TYR A 89 -5.37 7.97 -6.16
N TYR A 90 -6.56 7.36 -6.16
CA TYR A 90 -7.76 7.96 -6.75
C TYR A 90 -8.26 9.19 -5.98
N ALA A 91 -8.09 9.25 -4.68
CA ALA A 91 -8.49 10.40 -3.89
C ALA A 91 -7.62 11.63 -4.12
N VAL A 92 -6.30 11.44 -4.38
CA VAL A 92 -5.36 12.55 -4.39
C VAL A 92 -4.76 12.79 -5.78
N PHE A 93 -4.23 11.76 -6.44
CA PHE A 93 -3.31 11.89 -7.56
C PHE A 93 -3.94 11.65 -8.94
N ALA A 94 -5.00 10.82 -9.02
CA ALA A 94 -5.63 10.50 -10.29
C ALA A 94 -6.10 11.75 -11.07
N PRO A 95 -5.97 11.76 -12.40
CA PRO A 95 -6.40 12.87 -13.25
C PRO A 95 -7.87 13.23 -13.05
N HIS A 96 -8.18 14.52 -13.15
CA HIS A 96 -9.52 15.04 -12.94
C HIS A 96 -9.78 16.34 -13.71
N THR A 97 -9.08 16.55 -14.81
CA THR A 97 -9.21 17.75 -15.66
C THR A 97 -10.52 17.73 -16.44
N THR A 98 -10.82 16.64 -17.11
CA THR A 98 -12.02 16.48 -17.91
C THR A 98 -13.19 15.92 -17.09
N ARG A 99 -14.42 16.12 -17.59
CA ARG A 99 -15.64 15.55 -16.98
C ARG A 99 -15.61 14.01 -16.99
N GLN A 100 -15.02 13.42 -18.03
CA GLN A 100 -14.89 11.98 -18.14
C GLN A 100 -13.90 11.42 -17.13
N GLU A 101 -12.72 12.05 -16.98
CA GLU A 101 -11.73 11.68 -15.94
C GLU A 101 -12.30 11.78 -14.54
N LYS A 102 -13.04 12.89 -14.23
CA LYS A 102 -13.70 13.04 -12.94
C LYS A 102 -14.68 11.90 -12.65
N ARG A 103 -15.52 11.53 -13.63
CA ARG A 103 -16.46 10.42 -13.47
C ARG A 103 -15.75 9.09 -13.28
N LYS A 104 -14.68 8.83 -14.06
CA LYS A 104 -13.88 7.62 -13.98
C LYS A 104 -13.19 7.52 -12.61
N ARG A 105 -12.53 8.59 -12.18
CA ARG A 105 -11.90 8.69 -10.87
C ARG A 105 -12.88 8.39 -9.73
N TRP A 106 -14.07 9.01 -9.71
CA TRP A 106 -15.06 8.77 -8.67
C TRP A 106 -15.58 7.33 -8.66
N ARG A 107 -15.81 6.74 -9.82
CA ARG A 107 -16.24 5.32 -9.91
C ARG A 107 -15.21 4.39 -9.27
N TYR A 108 -13.94 4.53 -9.64
CA TYR A 108 -12.88 3.69 -9.09
C TYR A 108 -12.61 3.97 -7.61
N LEU A 109 -12.67 5.24 -7.19
CA LEU A 109 -12.55 5.60 -5.78
C LEU A 109 -13.63 4.93 -4.94
N LEU A 110 -14.90 5.05 -5.34
CA LEU A 110 -16.01 4.42 -4.60
C LEU A 110 -15.90 2.89 -4.58
N LEU A 111 -15.50 2.29 -5.70
CA LEU A 111 -15.31 0.85 -5.78
C LEU A 111 -14.16 0.37 -4.88
N CYS A 112 -13.02 1.06 -4.88
CA CYS A 112 -11.91 0.74 -4.00
C CYS A 112 -12.24 0.97 -2.53
N CYS A 113 -12.96 2.07 -2.19
CA CYS A 113 -13.44 2.31 -0.85
C CYS A 113 -14.36 1.18 -0.36
N TRP A 114 -15.26 0.68 -1.22
CA TRP A 114 -16.14 -0.43 -0.89
C TRP A 114 -15.35 -1.69 -0.49
N PHE A 115 -14.43 -2.14 -1.34
CA PHE A 115 -13.61 -3.32 -1.04
C PHE A 115 -12.66 -3.11 0.13
N PHE A 116 -12.11 -1.90 0.29
CA PHE A 116 -11.28 -1.55 1.43
C PHE A 116 -12.04 -1.63 2.76
N LEU A 117 -13.27 -1.11 2.79
CA LEU A 117 -14.11 -1.14 4.00
C LEU A 117 -14.59 -2.55 4.33
N ILE A 118 -14.91 -3.38 3.34
CA ILE A 118 -15.27 -4.79 3.58
C ILE A 118 -14.12 -5.55 4.23
N GLY A 119 -12.88 -5.25 3.85
CA GLY A 119 -11.71 -5.90 4.43
C GLY A 119 -11.41 -5.55 5.89
N MET A 120 -12.04 -4.51 6.44
CA MET A 120 -12.07 -4.10 7.85
C MET A 120 -10.70 -4.12 8.57
N LYS A 121 -9.64 -3.67 7.87
CA LYS A 121 -8.31 -3.50 8.49
C LYS A 121 -8.28 -2.22 9.32
N ARG A 122 -8.59 -2.34 10.61
CA ARG A 122 -8.75 -1.19 11.55
C ARG A 122 -7.55 -0.24 11.54
N SER A 123 -6.33 -0.74 11.49
CA SER A 123 -5.11 0.08 11.43
C SER A 123 -4.90 0.78 10.09
N ALA A 124 -5.37 0.18 8.99
CA ALA A 124 -5.20 0.70 7.64
C ALA A 124 -6.14 1.90 7.36
N ILE A 125 -7.33 1.95 7.98
CA ILE A 125 -8.30 3.03 7.77
C ILE A 125 -7.73 4.40 8.19
N PRO A 126 -7.28 4.62 9.44
CA PRO A 126 -6.68 5.90 9.82
C PRO A 126 -5.39 6.21 9.03
N ALA A 127 -4.62 5.19 8.64
CA ALA A 127 -3.44 5.38 7.81
C ALA A 127 -3.79 5.94 6.43
N VAL A 128 -4.77 5.38 5.73
CA VAL A 128 -5.23 5.92 4.43
C VAL A 128 -5.72 7.35 4.59
N LEU A 129 -6.55 7.63 5.60
CA LEU A 129 -7.08 8.98 5.83
C LEU A 129 -5.96 10.00 6.08
N LEU A 130 -4.95 9.64 6.89
CA LEU A 130 -3.79 10.47 7.18
C LEU A 130 -3.03 10.81 5.89
N PHE A 131 -2.68 9.81 5.07
CA PHE A 131 -1.88 10.04 3.87
C PHE A 131 -2.68 10.64 2.71
N VAL A 132 -3.99 10.45 2.65
CA VAL A 132 -4.88 11.24 1.77
C VAL A 132 -4.84 12.72 2.19
N LEU A 133 -4.96 13.02 3.48
CA LEU A 133 -4.89 14.40 3.98
C LEU A 133 -3.53 15.05 3.67
N ILE A 134 -2.43 14.37 3.98
CA ILE A 134 -1.07 14.84 3.67
C ILE A 134 -0.93 15.11 2.17
N GLY A 135 -1.34 14.16 1.32
CA GLY A 135 -1.28 14.30 -0.13
C GLY A 135 -2.10 15.50 -0.63
N LEU A 136 -3.32 15.69 -0.14
CA LEU A 136 -4.16 16.83 -0.50
C LEU A 136 -3.55 18.18 -0.07
N LEU A 137 -2.93 18.24 1.09
CA LEU A 137 -2.29 19.45 1.59
C LEU A 137 -1.01 19.81 0.82
N LEU A 138 -0.22 18.80 0.44
CA LEU A 138 1.12 19.03 -0.14
C LEU A 138 1.12 19.03 -1.67
N ARG A 139 0.14 18.40 -2.36
CA ARG A 139 0.16 18.27 -3.83
C ARG A 139 0.24 19.59 -4.60
N LYS A 140 -0.22 20.70 -4.01
CA LYS A 140 -0.21 22.04 -4.62
C LYS A 140 0.93 22.92 -4.11
N ARG A 141 1.70 22.43 -3.13
CA ARG A 141 2.78 23.21 -2.52
C ARG A 141 4.12 22.83 -3.13
N LYS A 142 5.00 23.82 -3.25
CA LYS A 142 6.41 23.54 -3.55
C LYS A 142 7.06 23.07 -2.25
N VAL A 143 7.54 21.83 -2.25
CA VAL A 143 8.25 21.24 -1.13
C VAL A 143 9.75 21.37 -1.41
N PRO A 144 10.57 21.86 -0.47
CA PRO A 144 12.01 21.93 -0.65
C PRO A 144 12.62 20.54 -0.86
N ASP A 145 13.58 20.45 -1.77
CA ASP A 145 14.17 19.17 -2.18
C ASP A 145 14.83 18.40 -1.05
N TRP A 146 15.44 19.11 -0.11
CA TRP A 146 16.09 18.51 1.06
C TRP A 146 15.11 17.84 2.04
N LEU A 147 13.82 18.22 1.98
CA LEU A 147 12.83 17.67 2.92
C LEU A 147 12.57 16.18 2.69
N TYR A 148 12.62 15.70 1.46
CA TYR A 148 12.36 14.29 1.14
C TYR A 148 13.37 13.35 1.82
N PRO A 149 14.70 13.52 1.64
CA PRO A 149 15.67 12.67 2.33
C PRO A 149 15.66 12.91 3.85
N ALA A 150 15.34 14.12 4.33
CA ALA A 150 15.20 14.38 5.75
C ALA A 150 14.06 13.60 6.38
N VAL A 151 12.87 13.58 5.74
CA VAL A 151 11.74 12.74 6.16
C VAL A 151 12.13 11.26 6.17
N GLY A 152 12.82 10.78 5.14
CA GLY A 152 13.34 9.41 5.10
C GLY A 152 14.29 9.10 6.26
N GLY A 153 15.22 9.98 6.55
CA GLY A 153 16.12 9.86 7.72
C GLY A 153 15.36 9.83 9.05
N CYS A 154 14.36 10.72 9.21
CA CYS A 154 13.49 10.70 10.39
C CYS A 154 12.71 9.40 10.52
N CYS A 155 12.20 8.82 9.42
CA CYS A 155 11.55 7.53 9.44
C CYS A 155 12.50 6.40 9.92
N ILE A 156 13.73 6.38 9.46
CA ILE A 156 14.73 5.39 9.91
C ILE A 156 15.01 5.54 11.41
N LEU A 157 15.22 6.77 11.90
CA LEU A 157 15.40 7.03 13.32
C LEU A 157 14.17 6.62 14.15
N PHE A 158 12.97 6.88 13.62
CA PHE A 158 11.72 6.43 14.23
C PHE A 158 11.67 4.90 14.34
N PHE A 159 12.07 4.16 13.30
CA PHE A 159 12.10 2.69 13.36
C PHE A 159 13.07 2.17 14.41
N LEU A 160 14.25 2.75 14.52
CA LEU A 160 15.21 2.37 15.55
C LEU A 160 14.67 2.64 16.96
N ALA A 161 14.04 3.80 17.17
CA ALA A 161 13.35 4.12 18.42
C ALA A 161 12.19 3.17 18.69
N PHE A 162 11.41 2.83 17.67
CA PHE A 162 10.31 1.86 17.77
C PHE A 162 10.81 0.47 18.18
N LEU A 163 11.87 -0.03 17.55
CA LEU A 163 12.49 -1.31 17.92
C LEU A 163 12.98 -1.31 19.38
N TYR A 164 13.57 -0.19 19.83
CA TYR A 164 13.92 -0.03 21.23
C TYR A 164 12.70 -0.09 22.17
N CYS A 165 11.62 0.59 21.79
CA CYS A 165 10.38 0.58 22.57
C CYS A 165 9.69 -0.79 22.58
N VAL A 166 9.73 -1.54 21.46
CA VAL A 166 9.23 -2.91 21.38
C VAL A 166 10.02 -3.82 22.32
N ARG A 167 11.35 -3.81 22.20
CA ARG A 167 12.25 -4.65 23.02
C ARG A 167 12.04 -4.46 24.53
N ASN A 168 11.81 -3.22 24.96
CA ASN A 168 11.62 -2.86 26.36
C ASN A 168 10.15 -2.92 26.82
N GLY A 169 9.22 -3.40 25.98
CA GLY A 169 7.79 -3.52 26.28
C GLY A 169 7.10 -2.16 26.50
N ILE A 170 7.70 -1.06 26.02
CA ILE A 170 7.12 0.30 26.18
C ILE A 170 5.86 0.41 25.33
N ILE A 171 5.88 -0.11 24.10
CA ILE A 171 4.71 -0.10 23.19
C ILE A 171 3.55 -0.86 23.81
N SER A 172 3.79 -2.06 24.36
CA SER A 172 2.76 -2.88 25.00
C SER A 172 2.12 -2.16 26.19
N ARG A 173 2.96 -1.57 27.05
CA ARG A 173 2.44 -0.79 28.20
C ARG A 173 1.63 0.43 27.77
N LEU A 174 2.09 1.14 26.74
CA LEU A 174 1.38 2.31 26.20
C LEU A 174 0.02 1.92 25.62
N LEU A 175 -0.04 0.90 24.76
CA LEU A 175 -1.28 0.45 24.13
C LEU A 175 -2.27 -0.10 25.15
N ASN A 176 -1.80 -0.89 26.11
CA ASN A 176 -2.64 -1.38 27.20
C ASN A 176 -3.19 -0.24 28.07
N SER A 177 -2.41 0.84 28.30
CA SER A 177 -2.88 2.00 29.09
C SER A 177 -4.03 2.76 28.44
N VAL A 178 -4.16 2.69 27.10
CA VAL A 178 -5.26 3.30 26.34
C VAL A 178 -6.33 2.28 25.93
N GLY A 179 -6.28 1.06 26.49
CA GLY A 179 -7.28 0.02 26.28
C GLY A 179 -7.23 -0.66 24.91
N VAL A 180 -6.09 -0.58 24.20
CA VAL A 180 -5.91 -1.27 22.91
C VAL A 180 -5.43 -2.69 23.15
N ASP A 181 -6.26 -3.66 22.80
CA ASP A 181 -5.89 -5.08 22.81
C ASP A 181 -4.90 -5.39 21.67
N MET A 182 -3.73 -5.90 22.05
CA MET A 182 -2.69 -6.30 21.09
C MET A 182 -2.89 -7.71 20.51
N MET A 183 -3.93 -8.42 20.92
CA MET A 183 -4.29 -9.76 20.42
C MET A 183 -3.10 -10.75 20.49
N GLY A 184 -2.32 -10.69 21.58
CA GLY A 184 -1.17 -11.58 21.83
C GLY A 184 0.11 -11.20 21.06
N ARG A 185 0.13 -10.11 20.30
CA ARG A 185 1.35 -9.68 19.56
C ARG A 185 2.49 -9.27 20.49
N ASP A 186 2.18 -8.67 21.62
CA ASP A 186 3.14 -8.30 22.65
C ASP A 186 3.87 -9.53 23.21
N TYR A 187 3.16 -10.63 23.41
CA TYR A 187 3.76 -11.90 23.80
C TYR A 187 4.70 -12.45 22.72
N LEU A 188 4.27 -12.48 21.45
CA LEU A 188 5.11 -12.89 20.32
C LEU A 188 6.38 -12.03 20.20
N TRP A 189 6.27 -10.72 20.37
CA TRP A 189 7.42 -9.83 20.32
C TRP A 189 8.37 -10.06 21.50
N SER A 190 7.84 -10.39 22.69
CA SER A 190 8.65 -10.70 23.85
C SER A 190 9.42 -12.01 23.68
N LEU A 191 8.82 -13.03 23.03
CA LEU A 191 9.50 -14.28 22.67
C LEU A 191 10.65 -14.05 21.69
N ALA A 192 10.60 -13.00 20.88
CA ALA A 192 11.67 -12.66 19.95
C ALA A 192 12.89 -12.02 20.60
N ASN A 193 12.77 -11.44 21.80
CA ASN A 193 13.85 -10.68 22.46
C ASN A 193 15.20 -11.43 22.59
N PRO A 194 15.26 -12.74 22.85
CA PRO A 194 16.53 -13.48 22.91
C PRO A 194 17.22 -13.63 21.56
N TYR A 195 16.54 -13.40 20.46
CA TYR A 195 17.01 -13.67 19.10
C TYR A 195 17.55 -12.45 18.37
N TYR A 196 17.62 -11.28 19.01
CA TYR A 196 18.21 -10.09 18.40
C TYR A 196 18.81 -9.14 19.44
N GLU A 197 19.76 -8.34 18.98
CA GLU A 197 20.40 -7.31 19.78
C GLU A 197 20.29 -5.96 19.06
N LEU A 198 20.00 -4.89 19.80
CA LEU A 198 20.03 -3.53 19.26
C LEU A 198 21.46 -3.00 19.25
N SER A 199 22.31 -3.64 18.44
CA SER A 199 23.72 -3.33 18.27
C SER A 199 24.04 -3.04 16.80
N ILE A 200 24.98 -2.14 16.55
CA ILE A 200 25.49 -1.87 15.19
C ILE A 200 26.25 -3.07 14.59
N THR A 201 26.71 -3.97 15.43
CA THR A 201 27.40 -5.21 15.03
C THR A 201 26.47 -6.40 14.83
N TYR A 202 25.18 -6.24 15.09
CA TYR A 202 24.21 -7.32 14.90
C TYR A 202 23.94 -7.53 13.40
N LEU A 203 24.30 -8.71 12.89
CA LEU A 203 24.22 -9.05 11.47
C LEU A 203 22.92 -9.74 11.03
N GLY A 204 22.04 -10.08 12.00
CA GLY A 204 20.81 -10.82 11.72
C GLY A 204 21.02 -12.32 11.55
N HIS A 205 19.90 -13.04 11.38
CA HIS A 205 19.88 -14.51 11.26
C HIS A 205 19.64 -15.01 9.83
N GLY A 206 19.39 -14.10 8.90
CA GLY A 206 19.03 -14.44 7.52
C GLY A 206 17.52 -14.45 7.26
N PHE A 207 17.17 -14.41 5.99
CA PHE A 207 15.76 -14.37 5.54
C PHE A 207 15.00 -15.64 5.95
N GLU A 208 13.70 -15.45 6.27
CA GLU A 208 12.76 -16.50 6.70
C GLU A 208 13.09 -17.12 8.09
N TYR A 209 14.08 -16.57 8.79
CA TYR A 209 14.42 -17.03 10.15
C TYR A 209 13.25 -16.87 11.12
N VAL A 210 12.57 -15.71 11.07
CA VAL A 210 11.42 -15.43 11.93
C VAL A 210 10.29 -16.43 11.70
N ASP A 211 10.01 -16.80 10.47
CA ASP A 211 8.97 -17.79 10.17
C ASP A 211 9.36 -19.18 10.71
N THR A 212 10.67 -19.51 10.69
CA THR A 212 11.19 -20.75 11.25
C THR A 212 11.05 -20.82 12.77
N ILE A 213 11.41 -19.74 13.47
CA ILE A 213 11.31 -19.73 14.95
C ILE A 213 9.85 -19.72 15.43
N ILE A 214 8.94 -19.07 14.70
CA ILE A 214 7.50 -19.14 14.99
C ILE A 214 7.00 -20.59 14.88
N GLY A 215 7.41 -21.34 13.86
CA GLY A 215 7.11 -22.77 13.74
C GLY A 215 7.63 -23.56 14.95
N GLN A 216 8.89 -23.32 15.36
CA GLN A 216 9.47 -23.96 16.54
C GLN A 216 8.72 -23.64 17.85
N TRP A 217 8.25 -22.39 18.02
CA TRP A 217 7.44 -22.00 19.19
C TRP A 217 6.08 -22.68 19.20
N TYR A 218 5.48 -22.86 18.02
CA TYR A 218 4.24 -23.61 17.89
C TYR A 218 4.44 -25.09 18.26
N ASP A 219 5.46 -25.72 17.70
CA ASP A 219 5.81 -27.14 17.97
C ASP A 219 6.16 -27.37 19.45
N ALA A 220 6.77 -26.38 20.09
CA ALA A 220 7.09 -26.41 21.53
C ALA A 220 5.90 -26.08 22.44
N GLY A 221 4.71 -25.74 21.89
CA GLY A 221 3.52 -25.37 22.64
C GLY A 221 3.61 -24.01 23.33
N LEU A 222 4.56 -23.15 22.94
CA LEU A 222 4.70 -21.79 23.48
C LEU A 222 3.62 -20.84 22.92
N ILE A 223 3.10 -21.15 21.72
CA ILE A 223 2.02 -20.44 21.08
C ILE A 223 0.99 -21.43 20.56
N ASN A 224 -0.30 -21.05 20.61
CA ASN A 224 -1.39 -21.91 20.21
C ASN A 224 -1.58 -22.02 18.69
N GLN A 225 -1.00 -21.08 17.94
CA GLN A 225 -1.08 -21.01 16.49
C GLN A 225 0.16 -20.30 15.93
N ALA A 226 0.68 -20.76 14.79
CA ALA A 226 1.80 -20.14 14.09
C ALA A 226 1.36 -18.85 13.36
N PHE A 227 1.21 -17.76 14.11
CA PHE A 227 0.92 -16.44 13.56
C PHE A 227 2.19 -15.70 13.15
N PRO A 228 2.17 -14.94 12.06
CA PRO A 228 3.25 -14.00 11.76
C PRO A 228 3.43 -12.95 12.88
N PHE A 229 4.59 -12.28 12.92
CA PHE A 229 4.88 -11.24 13.93
C PHE A 229 3.90 -10.06 13.90
N HIS A 230 3.22 -9.81 12.79
CA HIS A 230 2.44 -8.60 12.55
C HIS A 230 3.24 -7.32 12.89
N ASN A 231 4.53 -7.35 12.56
CA ASN A 231 5.47 -6.26 12.73
C ASN A 231 6.67 -6.51 11.80
N ASP A 232 6.57 -5.97 10.59
CA ASP A 232 7.61 -6.16 9.58
C ASP A 232 8.92 -5.45 9.93
N ILE A 233 8.85 -4.33 10.67
CA ILE A 233 10.04 -3.60 11.10
C ILE A 233 10.91 -4.46 12.02
N LEU A 234 10.27 -5.14 12.99
CA LEU A 234 10.96 -6.10 13.86
C LEU A 234 11.48 -7.29 13.07
N LYS A 235 10.65 -7.85 12.18
CA LYS A 235 11.02 -8.99 11.34
C LYS A 235 12.25 -8.69 10.49
N VAL A 236 12.24 -7.56 9.76
CA VAL A 236 13.37 -7.15 8.92
C VAL A 236 14.63 -6.97 9.77
N PHE A 237 14.51 -6.37 10.95
CA PHE A 237 15.65 -6.18 11.84
C PHE A 237 16.22 -7.51 12.35
N VAL A 238 15.38 -8.44 12.80
CA VAL A 238 15.80 -9.77 13.27
C VAL A 238 16.47 -10.57 12.16
N GLU A 239 15.92 -10.53 10.94
CA GLU A 239 16.43 -11.30 9.81
C GLU A 239 17.66 -10.68 9.16
N MET A 240 17.70 -9.36 8.97
CA MET A 240 18.77 -8.69 8.20
C MET A 240 19.84 -8.03 9.07
N GLY A 241 19.63 -7.94 10.38
CA GLY A 241 20.51 -7.21 11.29
C GLY A 241 20.54 -5.71 11.06
N PHE A 242 21.41 -5.00 11.79
CA PHE A 242 21.51 -3.54 11.72
C PHE A 242 21.93 -3.04 10.32
N PRO A 243 23.02 -3.56 9.68
CA PRO A 243 23.43 -3.04 8.37
C PRO A 243 22.43 -3.37 7.27
N GLY A 244 21.83 -4.57 7.27
CA GLY A 244 20.81 -4.94 6.29
C GLY A 244 19.53 -4.14 6.47
N PHE A 245 19.12 -3.87 7.70
CA PHE A 245 17.99 -3.01 8.02
C PHE A 245 18.21 -1.58 7.55
N LEU A 246 19.39 -1.00 7.76
CA LEU A 246 19.73 0.33 7.24
C LEU A 246 19.73 0.38 5.72
N LEU A 247 20.25 -0.66 5.08
CA LEU A 247 20.24 -0.76 3.61
C LEU A 247 18.81 -0.83 3.09
N TRP A 248 17.96 -1.72 3.65
CA TRP A 248 16.56 -1.88 3.26
C TRP A 248 15.76 -0.58 3.44
N SER A 249 15.86 0.02 4.62
CA SER A 249 15.14 1.26 4.92
C SER A 249 15.71 2.45 4.15
N GLY A 250 17.02 2.55 4.01
CA GLY A 250 17.70 3.58 3.23
C GLY A 250 17.30 3.57 1.76
N ILE A 251 17.22 2.39 1.14
CA ILE A 251 16.73 2.25 -0.24
C ILE A 251 15.29 2.75 -0.37
N GLN A 252 14.39 2.34 0.52
CA GLN A 252 12.96 2.67 0.39
C GLN A 252 12.65 4.13 0.75
N TYR A 253 13.22 4.63 1.85
CA TYR A 253 12.83 5.92 2.44
C TYR A 253 13.73 7.09 2.03
N VAL A 254 14.93 6.82 1.51
CA VAL A 254 15.87 7.87 1.10
C VAL A 254 16.21 7.79 -0.39
N LEU A 255 16.77 6.67 -0.83
CA LEU A 255 17.28 6.56 -2.20
C LEU A 255 16.18 6.55 -3.26
N THR A 256 15.08 5.83 -3.03
CA THR A 256 13.97 5.80 -3.99
C THR A 256 13.23 7.13 -4.11
N PRO A 257 12.92 7.87 -3.03
CA PRO A 257 12.41 9.25 -3.14
C PRO A 257 13.35 10.18 -3.89
N LEU A 258 14.65 10.15 -3.61
CA LEU A 258 15.65 10.94 -4.35
C LEU A 258 15.71 10.57 -5.84
N PHE A 259 15.60 9.27 -6.16
CA PHE A 259 15.51 8.81 -7.54
C PHE A 259 14.28 9.40 -8.25
N TRP A 260 13.10 9.34 -7.65
CA TRP A 260 11.89 9.92 -8.26
C TRP A 260 11.97 11.44 -8.37
N GLN A 261 12.54 12.12 -7.39
CA GLN A 261 12.77 13.57 -7.44
C GLN A 261 13.68 13.95 -8.61
N HIS A 262 14.75 13.19 -8.85
CA HIS A 262 15.72 13.48 -9.89
C HIS A 262 15.21 13.11 -11.31
N TYR A 263 14.57 11.94 -11.47
CA TYR A 263 14.20 11.39 -12.77
C TYR A 263 12.73 11.62 -13.17
N ALA A 264 11.89 12.04 -12.25
CA ALA A 264 10.49 12.34 -12.51
C ALA A 264 10.12 13.76 -12.09
N ASP A 265 9.33 13.91 -11.04
CA ASP A 265 8.94 15.22 -10.51
C ASP A 265 8.50 15.14 -9.04
N GLN A 266 8.29 16.30 -8.43
CA GLN A 266 7.83 16.43 -7.06
C GLN A 266 6.52 15.69 -6.79
N GLN A 267 5.58 15.65 -7.74
CA GLN A 267 4.29 14.99 -7.55
C GLN A 267 4.44 13.47 -7.50
N THR A 268 5.33 12.93 -8.31
CA THR A 268 5.67 11.50 -8.29
C THR A 268 6.35 11.11 -6.98
N THR A 269 7.27 11.94 -6.51
CA THR A 269 7.94 11.74 -5.21
C THR A 269 6.93 11.79 -4.07
N LEU A 270 6.00 12.74 -4.09
CA LEU A 270 4.94 12.85 -3.09
C LEU A 270 4.00 11.65 -3.13
N LEU A 271 3.58 11.20 -4.32
CA LEU A 271 2.78 9.98 -4.48
C LEU A 271 3.49 8.79 -3.84
N TYR A 272 4.74 8.56 -4.22
CA TYR A 272 5.54 7.45 -3.68
C TYR A 272 5.62 7.50 -2.15
N LEU A 273 5.91 8.68 -1.57
CA LEU A 273 6.01 8.85 -0.12
C LEU A 273 4.68 8.70 0.61
N CYS A 274 3.58 9.13 0.01
CA CYS A 274 2.25 8.91 0.59
C CYS A 274 1.88 7.42 0.60
N GLU A 275 2.13 6.70 -0.52
CA GLU A 275 1.92 5.25 -0.61
C GLU A 275 2.82 4.50 0.36
N LEU A 276 4.12 4.83 0.40
CA LEU A 276 5.07 4.21 1.32
C LEU A 276 4.73 4.52 2.78
N GLY A 277 4.30 5.75 3.09
CA GLY A 277 3.89 6.15 4.43
C GLY A 277 2.65 5.37 4.90
N TYR A 278 1.64 5.21 4.03
CA TYR A 278 0.51 4.34 4.30
C TYR A 278 0.97 2.91 4.61
N MET A 279 1.82 2.33 3.76
CA MET A 279 2.36 0.98 3.98
C MET A 279 3.21 0.91 5.26
N THR A 280 3.93 1.99 5.61
CA THR A 280 4.73 2.04 6.85
C THR A 280 3.87 1.80 8.10
N VAL A 281 2.69 2.40 8.16
CA VAL A 281 1.75 2.14 9.27
C VAL A 281 1.35 0.66 9.29
N THR A 282 1.11 0.07 8.13
CA THR A 282 0.77 -1.36 8.04
C THR A 282 1.97 -2.28 8.33
N TYR A 283 3.22 -1.85 8.10
CA TYR A 283 4.43 -2.59 8.51
C TYR A 283 4.58 -2.68 10.03
N LEU A 284 4.08 -1.69 10.76
CA LEU A 284 4.11 -1.67 12.22
C LEU A 284 3.03 -2.56 12.85
N THR A 285 1.96 -2.85 12.11
CA THR A 285 0.75 -3.48 12.64
C THR A 285 0.35 -4.78 11.93
N ASP A 286 1.01 -5.11 10.82
CA ASP A 286 0.73 -6.29 9.98
C ASP A 286 2.01 -6.76 9.26
N ASN A 287 1.90 -7.59 8.19
CA ASN A 287 3.03 -8.20 7.46
C ASN A 287 3.12 -7.72 6.01
N THR A 288 2.72 -6.50 5.72
CA THR A 288 2.51 -6.00 4.35
C THR A 288 3.80 -5.69 3.58
N ALA A 289 4.96 -5.58 4.26
CA ALA A 289 6.26 -5.32 3.61
C ALA A 289 6.68 -6.45 2.66
N PHE A 290 6.21 -7.67 2.93
CA PHE A 290 6.55 -8.86 2.13
C PHE A 290 5.37 -9.37 1.30
N TYR A 291 4.24 -8.69 1.27
CA TYR A 291 3.12 -9.05 0.43
C TYR A 291 3.39 -8.71 -1.03
N PHE A 292 3.16 -9.70 -1.89
CA PHE A 292 3.35 -9.58 -3.33
C PHE A 292 2.55 -8.42 -3.92
N TRP A 293 1.25 -8.38 -3.64
CA TRP A 293 0.33 -7.41 -4.22
C TRP A 293 0.61 -5.98 -3.78
N SER A 294 0.94 -5.76 -2.50
CA SER A 294 1.24 -4.43 -1.95
C SER A 294 2.53 -3.86 -2.55
N THR A 295 3.57 -4.70 -2.67
CA THR A 295 4.84 -4.31 -3.30
C THR A 295 4.64 -4.02 -4.78
N MET A 296 3.90 -4.87 -5.49
CA MET A 296 3.60 -4.68 -6.90
C MET A 296 2.80 -3.39 -7.11
N ALA A 297 1.78 -3.12 -6.30
CA ALA A 297 0.94 -1.93 -6.40
C ALA A 297 1.76 -0.65 -6.22
N LEU A 298 2.61 -0.56 -5.19
CA LEU A 298 3.48 0.60 -4.96
C LEU A 298 4.32 0.93 -6.20
N ARG A 299 4.93 -0.08 -6.82
CA ARG A 299 5.77 0.10 -8.01
C ARG A 299 4.95 0.41 -9.26
N LEU A 300 3.87 -0.32 -9.48
CA LEU A 300 2.98 -0.14 -10.63
C LEU A 300 2.37 1.26 -10.63
N VAL A 301 1.79 1.69 -9.52
CA VAL A 301 1.12 3.00 -9.41
C VAL A 301 2.12 4.12 -9.64
N THR A 302 3.30 4.07 -9.02
CA THR A 302 4.32 5.10 -9.19
C THR A 302 4.85 5.16 -10.63
N LEU A 303 5.21 4.01 -11.22
CA LEU A 303 5.72 3.94 -12.60
C LEU A 303 4.67 4.39 -13.62
N ALA A 304 3.44 3.92 -13.51
CA ALA A 304 2.37 4.30 -14.43
C ALA A 304 2.01 5.78 -14.31
N TYR A 305 2.06 6.35 -13.10
CA TYR A 305 1.86 7.78 -12.89
C TYR A 305 2.93 8.63 -13.59
N VAL A 306 4.20 8.21 -13.56
CA VAL A 306 5.28 8.86 -14.33
C VAL A 306 4.99 8.82 -15.82
N MET A 307 4.55 7.66 -16.33
CA MET A 307 4.25 7.52 -17.77
C MET A 307 3.08 8.41 -18.20
N GLU A 308 2.05 8.52 -17.37
CA GLU A 308 0.91 9.39 -17.61
C GLU A 308 1.31 10.87 -17.69
N ARG A 309 2.18 11.32 -16.79
CA ARG A 309 2.64 12.72 -16.73
C ARG A 309 3.64 13.09 -17.83
N LYS A 310 4.41 12.12 -18.34
CA LYS A 310 5.33 12.33 -19.48
C LYS A 310 4.64 12.28 -20.85
N LYS A 311 3.33 11.98 -20.88
CA LYS A 311 2.56 11.98 -22.11
C LYS A 311 2.58 13.39 -22.72
N PRO A 312 2.97 13.56 -24.00
CA PRO A 312 2.85 14.85 -24.66
C PRO A 312 1.39 15.28 -24.63
N PRO A 313 1.11 16.58 -24.52
CA PRO A 313 -0.26 17.08 -24.54
C PRO A 313 -0.93 16.55 -25.83
N GLU A 314 -2.10 15.93 -25.65
CA GLU A 314 -2.88 15.51 -26.82
C GLU A 314 -3.05 16.71 -27.76
N PRO A 315 -2.78 16.55 -29.04
CA PRO A 315 -3.01 17.63 -29.98
C PRO A 315 -4.46 18.07 -29.76
N LYS A 316 -4.63 19.36 -29.47
CA LYS A 316 -5.96 19.93 -29.34
C LYS A 316 -6.66 19.69 -30.67
N VAL A 317 -7.49 18.65 -30.73
CA VAL A 317 -8.40 18.47 -31.86
C VAL A 317 -9.26 19.71 -31.86
N TRP A 318 -9.02 20.58 -32.83
CA TRP A 318 -9.84 21.77 -32.98
C TRP A 318 -11.29 21.31 -33.21
N MET A 319 -12.14 21.54 -32.23
CA MET A 319 -13.57 21.36 -32.38
C MET A 319 -14.17 22.77 -32.55
N PRO A 320 -14.86 23.02 -33.63
CA PRO A 320 -15.53 24.30 -33.81
C PRO A 320 -16.58 24.49 -32.74
N ASP A 321 -16.55 25.63 -32.06
CA ASP A 321 -17.51 25.97 -31.00
C ASP A 321 -18.92 26.21 -31.57
N SER A 322 -19.03 26.48 -32.87
CA SER A 322 -20.30 26.67 -33.56
C SER A 322 -20.34 26.01 -34.95
N ARG A 323 -21.55 25.70 -35.42
CA ARG A 323 -21.77 25.26 -36.80
C ARG A 323 -21.30 26.29 -37.84
N GLN A 324 -21.23 27.54 -37.47
CA GLN A 324 -20.82 28.64 -38.33
C GLN A 324 -19.30 28.63 -38.55
N GLU A 325 -18.49 28.47 -37.48
CA GLU A 325 -17.06 28.32 -37.52
C GLU A 325 -16.64 27.12 -38.36
N MET A 326 -17.37 26.00 -38.24
CA MET A 326 -17.10 24.82 -39.08
C MET A 326 -17.33 25.11 -40.56
N ARG A 327 -18.40 25.81 -40.91
CA ARG A 327 -18.69 26.19 -42.32
C ARG A 327 -17.64 27.14 -42.89
N ASP A 328 -17.21 28.11 -42.10
CA ASP A 328 -16.25 29.11 -42.52
C ASP A 328 -14.89 28.48 -42.79
N ARG A 329 -14.47 27.53 -41.98
CA ARG A 329 -13.22 26.80 -42.17
C ARG A 329 -13.27 25.82 -43.35
N ILE A 330 -14.38 25.12 -43.54
CA ILE A 330 -14.56 24.28 -44.75
C ILE A 330 -14.49 25.15 -46.00
N ARG A 331 -15.05 26.39 -45.98
CA ARG A 331 -14.99 27.33 -47.09
C ARG A 331 -13.57 27.77 -47.40
N ILE A 332 -12.76 28.06 -46.38
CA ILE A 332 -11.33 28.42 -46.53
C ILE A 332 -10.54 27.24 -47.13
N LEU A 333 -10.71 26.02 -46.61
CA LEU A 333 -10.03 24.83 -47.11
C LEU A 333 -10.40 24.48 -48.56
N MET A 334 -11.64 24.79 -48.97
CA MET A 334 -12.07 24.60 -50.39
C MET A 334 -11.60 25.71 -51.31
N GLN A 335 -11.06 26.81 -50.80
CA GLN A 335 -10.47 27.90 -51.61
C GLN A 335 -8.93 27.77 -51.78
N GLU A 336 -8.30 27.00 -50.91
CA GLU A 336 -6.84 26.75 -50.92
C GLU A 336 -6.44 25.48 -51.68
N GLY A 337 -7.39 24.64 -52.09
CA GLY A 337 -7.16 23.45 -52.94
C GLY A 337 -7.71 23.63 -54.34
#